data_c41c0db8a18e703edbddd85a5d55fbc3
#
_entry.id   c41c0db8a18e703edbddd85a5d55fbc3
#
_cell.length_a   1.000
_cell.length_b   1.000
_cell.length_c   1.000
_cell.angle_alpha   90.00
_cell.angle_beta   90.00
_cell.angle_gamma   90.00
#
_symmetry.space_group_name_H-M   'P 1'
#
loop_
_entity.id
_entity.type
_entity.pdbx_description
1 polymer ?
#
loop_
_entity_poly.entity_id
_entity_poly.type
_entity_poly.pdbx_seq_one_letter_code
_entity_poly.pdbx_strand_id
1 'polypeptide(L)'
;RDVLGSRGLGDVYKRQTLNCLKSRGRIAPFYQTKRRIHMNTTTTTTTAATKRSSTLYMVELAMMIAIILLMSFTPLGYLRTPGLSITLLTIPVAVGAIILGPKGGAVCGLAFGATSFYMAVTGSSAFAAALFNINPFGTFIVCIVARVLEGWITGLIFAALYKSPAKKFSYYVASLACPLLNTFFFMGFLCLFFYNTDYIQGIVSSLGVSNPVVFVAAFVGVQGLIEAGFCFVVGSIVSKALSVALKRA
;
A
#
# COMPACT_ATOMS: atom_id res chain seq x y z
N ARG A 1 -15.58 -20.38 61.08
CA ARG A 1 -15.16 -18.97 61.09
C ARG A 1 -15.35 -18.36 59.72
N ASP A 2 -16.51 -17.83 59.55
CA ASP A 2 -16.96 -16.58 58.95
C ASP A 2 -16.46 -16.25 57.55
N VAL A 3 -17.33 -16.63 56.60
CA VAL A 3 -17.37 -16.03 55.24
C VAL A 3 -18.67 -15.19 55.19
N LEU A 4 -18.62 -14.00 55.74
CA LEU A 4 -19.66 -12.98 55.63
C LEU A 4 -19.06 -11.75 54.97
N GLY A 5 -19.36 -11.54 53.69
CA GLY A 5 -18.88 -10.32 53.03
C GLY A 5 -19.33 -9.94 51.63
N SER A 6 -20.19 -10.68 50.95
CA SER A 6 -20.55 -10.27 49.57
C SER A 6 -22.05 -10.23 49.23
N ARG A 7 -22.95 -10.43 50.19
CA ARG A 7 -24.42 -10.39 49.97
C ARG A 7 -25.11 -9.06 50.29
N GLY A 8 -24.40 -8.09 50.84
CA GLY A 8 -25.02 -6.83 51.32
C GLY A 8 -25.16 -5.72 50.29
N LEU A 9 -24.34 -5.67 49.26
CA LEU A 9 -24.35 -4.53 48.32
C LEU A 9 -25.46 -4.66 47.23
N GLY A 10 -25.87 -5.84 46.86
CA GLY A 10 -26.90 -6.02 45.84
C GLY A 10 -28.31 -5.62 46.32
N ASP A 11 -28.59 -5.74 47.61
CA ASP A 11 -29.93 -5.44 48.19
C ASP A 11 -30.13 -3.95 48.43
N VAL A 12 -29.07 -3.18 48.65
CA VAL A 12 -29.13 -1.72 48.83
C VAL A 12 -29.54 -1.02 47.56
N TYR A 13 -28.96 -1.44 46.41
CA TYR A 13 -29.31 -0.88 45.09
C TYR A 13 -30.74 -1.23 44.67
N LYS A 14 -31.21 -2.42 44.97
CA LYS A 14 -32.58 -2.86 44.65
C LYS A 14 -33.65 -2.12 45.44
N ARG A 15 -33.35 -1.74 46.68
CA ARG A 15 -34.28 -0.92 47.53
C ARG A 15 -34.32 0.55 47.11
N GLN A 16 -33.23 1.12 46.64
CA GLN A 16 -33.22 2.48 46.15
C GLN A 16 -34.00 2.67 44.85
N THR A 17 -33.92 1.74 43.92
CA THR A 17 -34.69 1.79 42.65
C THR A 17 -36.20 1.60 42.89
N LEU A 18 -36.61 0.74 43.83
CA LEU A 18 -38.01 0.57 44.18
C LEU A 18 -38.62 1.78 44.89
N ASN A 19 -37.88 2.47 45.74
CA ASN A 19 -38.36 3.66 46.41
C ASN A 19 -38.48 4.87 45.46
N CYS A 20 -37.61 4.97 44.44
CA CYS A 20 -37.69 6.03 43.44
C CYS A 20 -38.91 5.85 42.51
N LEU A 21 -39.34 4.62 42.26
CA LEU A 21 -40.53 4.30 41.46
C LEU A 21 -41.84 4.53 42.25
N LYS A 22 -41.83 4.35 43.58
CA LYS A 22 -43.01 4.53 44.44
C LYS A 22 -43.32 6.00 44.75
N SER A 23 -42.33 6.88 44.68
CA SER A 23 -42.55 8.33 44.90
C SER A 23 -43.06 9.08 43.67
N ARG A 24 -43.01 8.47 42.45
CA ARG A 24 -43.49 9.06 41.21
C ARG A 24 -44.96 8.79 40.89
N GLY A 25 -45.68 8.10 41.77
CA GLY A 25 -47.07 7.64 41.55
C GLY A 25 -48.19 8.57 42.09
N ARG A 26 -47.90 9.78 42.52
CA ARG A 26 -48.93 10.69 43.07
C ARG A 26 -48.71 12.13 42.59
N ILE A 27 -49.00 12.43 41.37
CA ILE A 27 -49.39 13.76 40.91
C ILE A 27 -50.45 13.60 39.81
N ALA A 28 -51.59 14.22 40.07
CA ALA A 28 -52.86 14.17 39.36
C ALA A 28 -52.80 14.72 37.90
N PRO A 29 -53.87 14.49 37.13
CA PRO A 29 -53.89 14.80 35.70
C PRO A 29 -54.31 16.27 35.49
N PHE A 30 -53.44 17.05 34.91
CA PHE A 30 -53.85 18.34 34.35
C PHE A 30 -53.15 18.67 33.03
N TYR A 31 -54.00 18.85 32.02
CA TYR A 31 -53.78 19.37 30.67
C TYR A 31 -52.83 18.60 29.70
N GLN A 32 -53.48 17.83 28.84
CA GLN A 32 -53.00 17.51 27.52
C GLN A 32 -52.92 18.75 26.65
N THR A 33 -51.75 19.34 26.51
CA THR A 33 -51.44 20.17 25.37
C THR A 33 -50.54 19.36 24.44
N LYS A 34 -51.15 18.90 23.34
CA LYS A 34 -50.50 18.13 22.28
C LYS A 34 -49.52 19.01 21.54
N ARG A 35 -48.33 19.22 22.05
CA ARG A 35 -47.18 19.67 21.26
C ARG A 35 -46.50 18.42 20.69
N ARG A 36 -46.78 18.16 19.41
CA ARG A 36 -45.92 17.30 18.60
C ARG A 36 -44.57 17.99 18.49
N ILE A 37 -43.67 17.68 19.40
CA ILE A 37 -42.25 17.91 19.16
C ILE A 37 -41.85 16.85 18.16
N HIS A 38 -41.73 17.23 16.89
CA HIS A 38 -40.94 16.45 15.94
C HIS A 38 -39.52 16.42 16.49
N MET A 39 -39.20 15.40 17.29
CA MET A 39 -37.82 14.99 17.43
C MET A 39 -37.42 14.42 16.08
N ASN A 40 -36.85 15.29 15.24
CA ASN A 40 -35.93 14.82 14.23
C ASN A 40 -34.76 14.19 14.98
N THR A 41 -34.90 12.92 15.33
CA THR A 41 -33.77 12.06 15.61
C THR A 41 -33.08 11.86 14.26
N THR A 42 -32.32 12.85 13.84
CA THR A 42 -31.28 12.62 12.86
C THR A 42 -30.32 11.68 13.55
N THR A 43 -30.57 10.39 13.41
CA THR A 43 -29.59 9.35 13.65
C THR A 43 -28.50 9.63 12.60
N THR A 44 -27.61 10.54 12.95
CA THR A 44 -26.34 10.64 12.27
C THR A 44 -25.65 9.34 12.59
N THR A 45 -25.89 8.33 11.75
CA THR A 45 -25.02 7.18 11.65
C THR A 45 -23.69 7.73 11.18
N THR A 46 -22.95 8.37 12.09
CA THR A 46 -21.55 8.59 11.90
C THR A 46 -20.98 7.19 11.78
N THR A 47 -20.86 6.71 10.56
CA THR A 47 -19.95 5.62 10.24
C THR A 47 -18.62 6.14 10.75
N ALA A 48 -18.27 5.75 11.97
CA ALA A 48 -16.95 5.93 12.52
C ALA A 48 -16.02 5.10 11.63
N ALA A 49 -15.65 5.69 10.50
CA ALA A 49 -14.43 5.32 9.82
C ALA A 49 -13.39 5.43 10.92
N THR A 50 -12.96 4.28 11.44
CA THR A 50 -12.00 4.17 12.53
C THR A 50 -10.82 5.00 12.11
N LYS A 51 -10.69 6.21 12.64
CA LYS A 51 -9.61 7.15 12.32
C LYS A 51 -8.35 6.41 12.73
N ARG A 52 -7.67 5.85 11.74
CA ARG A 52 -6.43 5.10 11.89
C ARG A 52 -5.54 5.93 12.81
N SER A 53 -5.12 5.39 13.94
CA SER A 53 -4.23 6.13 14.81
C SER A 53 -2.97 6.47 14.00
N SER A 54 -2.55 7.71 14.02
CA SER A 54 -1.37 8.18 13.26
C SER A 54 -0.15 7.31 13.56
N THR A 55 -0.04 6.87 14.81
CA THR A 55 1.01 5.96 15.28
C THR A 55 1.01 4.61 14.55
N LEU A 56 -0.17 3.97 14.40
CA LEU A 56 -0.25 2.68 13.71
C LEU A 56 0.17 2.81 12.23
N TYR A 57 -0.27 3.88 11.56
CA TYR A 57 0.15 4.16 10.19
C TYR A 57 1.67 4.31 10.06
N MET A 58 2.30 5.05 10.99
CA MET A 58 3.75 5.26 10.99
C MET A 58 4.51 3.96 11.23
N VAL A 59 4.04 3.12 12.15
CA VAL A 59 4.66 1.81 12.44
C VAL A 59 4.58 0.89 11.22
N GLU A 60 3.41 0.79 10.59
CA GLU A 60 3.25 -0.04 9.39
C GLU A 60 4.10 0.47 8.23
N LEU A 61 4.19 1.79 8.03
CA LEU A 61 5.03 2.40 7.01
C LEU A 61 6.51 2.11 7.29
N ALA A 62 6.95 2.29 8.53
CA ALA A 62 8.33 2.00 8.93
C ALA A 62 8.70 0.52 8.71
N MET A 63 7.78 -0.41 9.02
CA MET A 63 7.98 -1.84 8.73
C MET A 63 8.12 -2.11 7.23
N MET A 64 7.28 -1.50 6.39
CA MET A 64 7.38 -1.68 4.94
C MET A 64 8.72 -1.14 4.41
N ILE A 65 9.13 0.04 4.85
CA ILE A 65 10.43 0.63 4.48
C ILE A 65 11.58 -0.29 4.94
N ALA A 66 11.54 -0.79 6.16
CA ALA A 66 12.57 -1.70 6.68
C ALA A 66 12.68 -2.98 5.83
N ILE A 67 11.55 -3.56 5.42
CA ILE A 67 11.53 -4.73 4.53
C ILE A 67 12.13 -4.38 3.16
N ILE A 68 11.78 -3.25 2.57
CA ILE A 68 12.34 -2.78 1.30
C ILE A 68 13.85 -2.60 1.40
N LEU A 69 14.34 -1.94 2.44
CA LEU A 69 15.77 -1.75 2.67
C LEU A 69 16.50 -3.09 2.86
N LEU A 70 15.95 -3.97 3.68
CA LEU A 70 16.53 -5.29 3.93
C LEU A 70 16.60 -6.12 2.64
N MET A 71 15.53 -6.14 1.86
CA MET A 71 15.51 -6.82 0.56
C MET A 71 16.48 -6.19 -0.44
N SER A 72 16.59 -4.84 -0.47
CA SER A 72 17.49 -4.15 -1.41
C SER A 72 18.96 -4.48 -1.20
N PHE A 73 19.39 -4.65 0.05
CA PHE A 73 20.78 -4.96 0.40
C PHE A 73 21.08 -6.45 0.52
N THR A 74 20.08 -7.32 0.35
CA THR A 74 20.23 -8.77 0.33
C THR A 74 20.00 -9.33 -1.07
N PRO A 75 20.56 -10.52 -1.41
CA PRO A 75 20.31 -11.15 -2.70
C PRO A 75 18.83 -11.52 -2.93
N LEU A 76 17.97 -11.46 -1.89
CA LEU A 76 16.54 -11.72 -1.99
C LEU A 76 15.80 -10.66 -2.82
N GLY A 77 16.27 -9.41 -2.85
CA GLY A 77 15.65 -8.35 -3.63
C GLY A 77 15.91 -8.43 -5.13
N TYR A 78 17.06 -9.02 -5.50
CA TYR A 78 17.50 -9.15 -6.89
C TYR A 78 17.97 -10.59 -7.14
N LEU A 79 17.09 -11.44 -7.64
CA LEU A 79 17.45 -12.78 -8.05
C LEU A 79 18.25 -12.70 -9.36
N ARG A 80 19.56 -12.76 -9.24
CA ARG A 80 20.48 -12.76 -10.38
C ARG A 80 20.58 -14.19 -10.92
N THR A 81 19.92 -14.47 -12.01
CA THR A 81 20.16 -15.66 -12.83
C THR A 81 21.07 -15.30 -14.00
N PRO A 82 21.85 -16.24 -14.57
CA PRO A 82 22.66 -15.96 -15.75
C PRO A 82 21.77 -15.38 -16.89
N GLY A 83 21.95 -14.09 -17.18
CA GLY A 83 21.18 -13.39 -18.22
C GLY A 83 19.89 -12.71 -17.78
N LEU A 84 19.42 -12.92 -16.54
CA LEU A 84 18.15 -12.34 -16.06
C LEU A 84 18.27 -11.87 -14.61
N SER A 85 17.83 -10.63 -14.30
CA SER A 85 17.74 -10.15 -12.93
C SER A 85 16.29 -9.84 -12.59
N ILE A 86 15.66 -10.71 -11.81
CA ILE A 86 14.26 -10.55 -11.36
C ILE A 86 14.25 -9.68 -10.11
N THR A 87 13.46 -8.62 -10.11
CA THR A 87 13.33 -7.69 -8.98
C THR A 87 12.11 -8.05 -8.15
N LEU A 88 12.31 -8.57 -6.94
CA LEU A 88 11.20 -8.87 -6.03
C LEU A 88 10.78 -7.69 -5.15
N LEU A 89 11.45 -6.55 -5.28
CA LEU A 89 11.15 -5.32 -4.50
C LEU A 89 9.80 -4.68 -4.84
N THR A 90 9.23 -4.97 -6.00
CA THR A 90 7.87 -4.57 -6.38
C THR A 90 6.80 -5.18 -5.47
N ILE A 91 7.06 -6.35 -4.84
CA ILE A 91 6.10 -7.00 -3.94
C ILE A 91 5.83 -6.16 -2.69
N PRO A 92 6.86 -5.79 -1.86
CA PRO A 92 6.59 -4.94 -0.70
C PRO A 92 6.07 -3.54 -1.06
N VAL A 93 6.42 -2.99 -2.23
CA VAL A 93 5.83 -1.73 -2.71
C VAL A 93 4.35 -1.90 -3.01
N ALA A 94 3.94 -2.99 -3.69
CA ALA A 94 2.54 -3.29 -3.95
C ALA A 94 1.75 -3.50 -2.65
N VAL A 95 2.29 -4.28 -1.71
CA VAL A 95 1.68 -4.50 -0.38
C VAL A 95 1.53 -3.18 0.38
N GLY A 96 2.57 -2.35 0.38
CA GLY A 96 2.56 -1.02 0.99
C GLY A 96 1.49 -0.11 0.36
N ALA A 97 1.39 -0.08 -0.98
CA ALA A 97 0.39 0.70 -1.70
C ALA A 97 -1.05 0.24 -1.40
N ILE A 98 -1.27 -1.07 -1.27
CA ILE A 98 -2.58 -1.65 -0.95
C ILE A 98 -2.99 -1.37 0.50
N ILE A 99 -2.08 -1.59 1.45
CA ILE A 99 -2.39 -1.48 2.88
C ILE A 99 -2.38 -0.03 3.35
N LEU A 100 -1.38 0.75 2.93
CA LEU A 100 -1.16 2.13 3.39
C LEU A 100 -1.86 3.17 2.50
N GLY A 101 -2.34 2.74 1.32
CA GLY A 101 -2.96 3.62 0.33
C GLY A 101 -1.94 4.40 -0.50
N PRO A 102 -2.41 5.36 -1.35
CA PRO A 102 -1.56 6.03 -2.34
C PRO A 102 -0.35 6.75 -1.75
N LYS A 103 -0.52 7.43 -0.62
CA LYS A 103 0.58 8.13 0.06
C LYS A 103 1.63 7.16 0.59
N GLY A 104 1.19 6.06 1.21
CA GLY A 104 2.09 5.00 1.69
C GLY A 104 2.83 4.31 0.55
N GLY A 105 2.12 4.02 -0.56
CA GLY A 105 2.72 3.48 -1.78
C GLY A 105 3.79 4.38 -2.37
N ALA A 106 3.55 5.71 -2.44
CA ALA A 106 4.54 6.68 -2.90
C ALA A 106 5.81 6.68 -2.03
N VAL A 107 5.66 6.62 -0.70
CA VAL A 107 6.81 6.57 0.23
C VAL A 107 7.57 5.24 0.13
N CYS A 108 6.87 4.11 -0.01
CA CYS A 108 7.51 2.81 -0.28
C CYS A 108 8.26 2.82 -1.61
N GLY A 109 7.66 3.40 -2.66
CA GLY A 109 8.31 3.62 -3.96
C GLY A 109 9.53 4.54 -3.87
N LEU A 110 9.46 5.59 -3.05
CA LEU A 110 10.60 6.45 -2.77
C LEU A 110 11.75 5.69 -2.09
N ALA A 111 11.45 4.87 -1.09
CA ALA A 111 12.46 4.05 -0.43
C ALA A 111 13.14 3.08 -1.41
N PHE A 112 12.35 2.41 -2.26
CA PHE A 112 12.87 1.55 -3.32
C PHE A 112 13.72 2.35 -4.34
N GLY A 113 13.23 3.52 -4.79
CA GLY A 113 13.95 4.39 -5.72
C GLY A 113 15.27 4.91 -5.15
N ALA A 114 15.28 5.29 -3.87
CA ALA A 114 16.48 5.75 -3.18
C ALA A 114 17.54 4.65 -3.09
N THR A 115 17.18 3.41 -2.81
CA THR A 115 18.13 2.28 -2.82
C THR A 115 18.65 1.99 -4.22
N SER A 116 17.79 2.06 -5.25
CA SER A 116 18.22 1.90 -6.64
C SER A 116 19.19 2.99 -7.08
N PHE A 117 18.92 4.24 -6.70
CA PHE A 117 19.81 5.36 -6.98
C PHE A 117 21.14 5.25 -6.21
N TYR A 118 21.10 4.83 -4.95
CA TYR A 118 22.30 4.54 -4.17
C TYR A 118 23.20 3.49 -4.85
N MET A 119 22.59 2.41 -5.38
CA MET A 119 23.33 1.37 -6.12
C MET A 119 23.93 1.91 -7.44
N ALA A 120 23.28 2.89 -8.08
CA ALA A 120 23.83 3.56 -9.26
C ALA A 120 25.08 4.39 -8.92
N VAL A 121 25.02 5.15 -7.81
CA VAL A 121 26.13 5.98 -7.35
C VAL A 121 27.30 5.15 -6.86
N THR A 122 27.06 4.07 -6.12
CA THR A 122 28.11 3.19 -5.56
C THR A 122 28.67 2.18 -6.56
N GLY A 123 28.11 2.09 -7.76
CA GLY A 123 28.56 1.13 -8.77
C GLY A 123 28.13 -0.32 -8.48
N SER A 124 27.30 -0.56 -7.48
CA SER A 124 26.83 -1.91 -7.12
C SER A 124 25.97 -2.56 -8.22
N SER A 125 25.35 -1.74 -9.07
CA SER A 125 24.66 -2.18 -10.28
C SER A 125 25.36 -1.61 -11.50
N ALA A 126 26.03 -2.45 -12.28
CA ALA A 126 26.78 -2.02 -13.47
C ALA A 126 25.93 -1.23 -14.47
N PHE A 127 24.69 -1.68 -14.71
CA PHE A 127 23.75 -1.00 -15.60
C PHE A 127 23.39 0.40 -15.08
N ALA A 128 22.98 0.51 -13.80
CA ALA A 128 22.59 1.79 -13.22
C ALA A 128 23.79 2.75 -13.09
N ALA A 129 24.98 2.22 -12.80
CA ALA A 129 26.22 3.00 -12.76
C ALA A 129 26.61 3.56 -14.14
N ALA A 130 26.44 2.77 -15.20
CA ALA A 130 26.64 3.26 -16.57
C ALA A 130 25.71 4.44 -16.91
N LEU A 131 24.43 4.33 -16.55
CA LEU A 131 23.46 5.40 -16.73
C LEU A 131 23.83 6.64 -15.90
N PHE A 132 24.27 6.46 -14.66
CA PHE A 132 24.68 7.56 -13.79
C PHE A 132 25.88 8.33 -14.36
N ASN A 133 26.87 7.63 -14.91
CA ASN A 133 28.04 8.24 -15.52
C ASN A 133 27.69 9.02 -16.80
N ILE A 134 26.65 8.61 -17.53
CA ILE A 134 26.22 9.30 -18.76
C ILE A 134 25.38 10.54 -18.42
N ASN A 135 24.36 10.36 -17.57
CA ASN A 135 23.44 11.44 -17.19
C ASN A 135 22.91 11.22 -15.77
N PRO A 136 23.50 11.86 -14.74
CA PRO A 136 23.06 11.71 -13.35
C PRO A 136 21.61 12.15 -13.12
N PHE A 137 21.16 13.22 -13.80
CA PHE A 137 19.80 13.74 -13.67
C PHE A 137 18.77 12.77 -14.28
N GLY A 138 19.06 12.25 -15.46
CA GLY A 138 18.21 11.19 -16.07
C GLY A 138 18.13 9.96 -15.19
N THR A 139 19.25 9.52 -14.61
CA THR A 139 19.30 8.38 -13.69
C THR A 139 18.48 8.62 -12.42
N PHE A 140 18.50 9.84 -11.87
CA PHE A 140 17.65 10.21 -10.74
C PHE A 140 16.15 10.04 -11.09
N ILE A 141 15.71 10.50 -12.24
CA ILE A 141 14.32 10.38 -12.71
C ILE A 141 13.97 8.90 -12.90
N VAL A 142 14.79 8.14 -13.59
CA VAL A 142 14.58 6.70 -13.85
C VAL A 142 14.54 5.89 -12.55
N CYS A 143 15.40 6.19 -11.57
CA CYS A 143 15.45 5.46 -10.31
C CYS A 143 14.41 5.91 -9.30
N ILE A 144 14.17 7.20 -9.12
CA ILE A 144 13.33 7.70 -8.03
C ILE A 144 11.92 8.02 -8.52
N VAL A 145 11.80 8.87 -9.55
CA VAL A 145 10.48 9.35 -9.99
C VAL A 145 9.63 8.19 -10.51
N ALA A 146 10.20 7.27 -11.28
CA ALA A 146 9.51 6.10 -11.78
C ALA A 146 8.89 5.26 -10.64
N ARG A 147 9.65 5.00 -9.57
CA ARG A 147 9.21 4.18 -8.43
C ARG A 147 8.19 4.88 -7.55
N VAL A 148 8.32 6.19 -7.36
CA VAL A 148 7.30 6.98 -6.64
C VAL A 148 5.98 6.95 -7.39
N LEU A 149 6.00 7.15 -8.71
CA LEU A 149 4.80 7.08 -9.54
C LEU A 149 4.18 5.68 -9.55
N GLU A 150 5.00 4.63 -9.67
CA GLU A 150 4.56 3.23 -9.55
C GLU A 150 3.76 2.99 -8.27
N GLY A 151 4.34 3.28 -7.11
CA GLY A 151 3.70 3.06 -5.82
C GLY A 151 2.47 3.94 -5.61
N TRP A 152 2.52 5.20 -6.03
CA TRP A 152 1.41 6.12 -5.92
C TRP A 152 0.22 5.69 -6.77
N ILE A 153 0.43 5.40 -8.05
CA ILE A 153 -0.63 5.01 -8.99
C ILE A 153 -1.20 3.64 -8.62
N THR A 154 -0.37 2.68 -8.20
CA THR A 154 -0.84 1.39 -7.68
C THR A 154 -1.81 1.58 -6.52
N GLY A 155 -1.50 2.46 -5.57
CA GLY A 155 -2.38 2.80 -4.46
C GLY A 155 -3.68 3.49 -4.90
N LEU A 156 -3.63 4.35 -5.94
CA LEU A 156 -4.82 4.96 -6.53
C LEU A 156 -5.72 3.93 -7.21
N ILE A 157 -5.15 3.02 -7.99
CA ILE A 157 -5.87 1.92 -8.65
C ILE A 157 -6.58 1.07 -7.59
N PHE A 158 -5.86 0.67 -6.53
CA PHE A 158 -6.48 -0.07 -5.43
C PHE A 158 -7.63 0.69 -4.78
N ALA A 159 -7.43 1.97 -4.43
CA ALA A 159 -8.44 2.80 -3.78
C ALA A 159 -9.69 3.00 -4.67
N ALA A 160 -9.51 3.13 -5.98
CA ALA A 160 -10.61 3.26 -6.94
C ALA A 160 -11.41 1.95 -7.06
N LEU A 161 -10.71 0.82 -7.23
CA LEU A 161 -11.34 -0.50 -7.34
C LEU A 161 -12.01 -0.95 -6.05
N TYR A 162 -11.45 -0.62 -4.90
CA TYR A 162 -12.00 -0.98 -3.60
C TYR A 162 -13.34 -0.29 -3.30
N LYS A 163 -13.58 0.87 -3.90
CA LYS A 163 -14.86 1.61 -3.83
C LYS A 163 -15.89 1.13 -4.88
N SER A 164 -15.46 0.38 -5.88
CA SER A 164 -16.27 -0.16 -6.97
C SER A 164 -16.90 -1.52 -6.57
N PRO A 165 -17.95 -1.99 -7.26
CA PRO A 165 -18.47 -3.35 -7.12
C PRO A 165 -17.41 -4.44 -7.35
N ALA A 166 -16.29 -4.10 -8.00
CA ALA A 166 -15.15 -4.99 -8.23
C ALA A 166 -14.21 -5.16 -6.99
N LYS A 167 -14.65 -4.80 -5.79
CA LYS A 167 -13.89 -4.88 -4.53
C LYS A 167 -13.12 -6.20 -4.34
N LYS A 168 -13.72 -7.32 -4.74
CA LYS A 168 -13.11 -8.67 -4.60
C LYS A 168 -11.82 -8.83 -5.44
N PHE A 169 -11.75 -8.13 -6.57
CA PHE A 169 -10.62 -8.22 -7.51
C PHE A 169 -9.56 -7.13 -7.27
N SER A 170 -9.82 -6.15 -6.40
CA SER A 170 -8.93 -5.00 -6.18
C SER A 170 -7.51 -5.41 -5.77
N TYR A 171 -7.36 -6.45 -4.94
CA TYR A 171 -6.06 -6.95 -4.50
C TYR A 171 -5.26 -7.54 -5.67
N TYR A 172 -5.92 -8.34 -6.50
CA TYR A 172 -5.29 -8.99 -7.66
C TYR A 172 -4.87 -7.97 -8.72
N VAL A 173 -5.77 -7.04 -9.05
CA VAL A 173 -5.50 -6.01 -10.05
C VAL A 173 -4.39 -5.06 -9.60
N ALA A 174 -4.40 -4.61 -8.34
CA ALA A 174 -3.36 -3.73 -7.83
C ALA A 174 -1.99 -4.42 -7.76
N SER A 175 -1.94 -5.70 -7.34
CA SER A 175 -0.69 -6.48 -7.30
C SER A 175 -0.12 -6.73 -8.69
N LEU A 176 -0.96 -6.89 -9.71
CA LEU A 176 -0.52 -7.02 -11.11
C LEU A 176 -0.12 -5.66 -11.71
N ALA A 177 -0.87 -4.60 -11.38
CA ALA A 177 -0.61 -3.25 -11.89
C ALA A 177 0.77 -2.72 -11.43
N CYS A 178 1.20 -3.04 -10.22
CA CYS A 178 2.45 -2.54 -9.66
C CYS A 178 3.67 -2.87 -10.55
N PRO A 179 4.01 -4.13 -10.86
CA PRO A 179 5.16 -4.45 -11.70
C PRO A 179 4.99 -3.96 -13.15
N LEU A 180 3.76 -3.92 -13.68
CA LEU A 180 3.52 -3.37 -15.01
C LEU A 180 3.79 -1.87 -15.05
N LEU A 181 3.36 -1.12 -14.04
CA LEU A 181 3.66 0.31 -13.92
C LEU A 181 5.15 0.55 -13.69
N ASN A 182 5.82 -0.30 -12.90
CA ASN A 182 7.27 -0.26 -12.74
C ASN A 182 7.97 -0.34 -14.10
N THR A 183 7.64 -1.36 -14.87
CA THR A 183 8.20 -1.56 -16.22
C THR A 183 7.89 -0.39 -17.13
N PHE A 184 6.64 0.08 -17.14
CA PHE A 184 6.20 1.18 -17.99
C PHE A 184 6.96 2.48 -17.70
N PHE A 185 7.02 2.90 -16.44
CA PHE A 185 7.72 4.15 -16.08
C PHE A 185 9.22 4.02 -16.20
N PHE A 186 9.79 2.89 -15.76
CA PHE A 186 11.22 2.67 -15.83
C PHE A 186 11.70 2.70 -17.30
N MET A 187 11.07 1.91 -18.16
CA MET A 187 11.43 1.85 -19.57
C MET A 187 11.05 3.12 -20.33
N GLY A 188 9.92 3.74 -19.99
CA GLY A 188 9.52 5.02 -20.60
C GLY A 188 10.55 6.11 -20.35
N PHE A 189 10.98 6.29 -19.10
CA PHE A 189 12.02 7.27 -18.78
C PHE A 189 13.40 6.86 -19.28
N LEU A 190 13.72 5.56 -19.28
CA LEU A 190 14.96 5.06 -19.86
C LEU A 190 15.05 5.41 -21.35
N CYS A 191 14.01 5.13 -22.11
CA CYS A 191 13.97 5.48 -23.54
C CYS A 191 14.01 7.01 -23.74
N LEU A 192 13.30 7.78 -22.91
CA LEU A 192 13.24 9.23 -23.05
C LEU A 192 14.61 9.89 -22.85
N PHE A 193 15.38 9.46 -21.86
CA PHE A 193 16.64 10.11 -21.48
C PHE A 193 17.90 9.44 -22.05
N PHE A 194 17.84 8.14 -22.36
CA PHE A 194 19.04 7.35 -22.66
C PHE A 194 18.98 6.60 -23.99
N TYR A 195 17.85 6.56 -24.72
CA TYR A 195 17.73 5.77 -25.94
C TYR A 195 18.81 6.13 -26.98
N ASN A 196 19.14 7.42 -27.15
CA ASN A 196 20.11 7.89 -28.11
C ASN A 196 21.56 7.86 -27.61
N THR A 197 21.84 7.25 -26.45
CA THR A 197 23.20 7.10 -25.95
C THR A 197 23.89 5.89 -26.56
N ASP A 198 25.21 5.98 -26.76
CA ASP A 198 26.00 4.87 -27.33
C ASP A 198 25.86 3.57 -26.55
N TYR A 199 25.74 3.69 -25.22
CA TYR A 199 25.55 2.54 -24.34
C TYR A 199 24.25 1.79 -24.61
N ILE A 200 23.12 2.48 -24.71
CA ILE A 200 21.82 1.85 -25.01
C ILE A 200 21.75 1.42 -26.45
N GLN A 201 22.30 2.18 -27.40
CA GLN A 201 22.37 1.78 -28.82
C GLN A 201 23.23 0.52 -29.02
N GLY A 202 24.28 0.33 -28.24
CA GLY A 202 25.04 -0.90 -28.20
C GLY A 202 24.20 -2.12 -27.77
N ILE A 203 23.31 -1.95 -26.79
CA ILE A 203 22.36 -3.00 -26.35
C ILE A 203 21.30 -3.24 -27.45
N VAL A 204 20.74 -2.17 -28.01
CA VAL A 204 19.75 -2.23 -29.09
C VAL A 204 20.29 -3.01 -30.29
N SER A 205 21.53 -2.73 -30.71
CA SER A 205 22.19 -3.45 -31.81
C SER A 205 22.48 -4.91 -31.46
N SER A 206 22.87 -5.21 -30.23
CA SER A 206 23.11 -6.59 -29.78
C SER A 206 21.82 -7.44 -29.76
N LEU A 207 20.67 -6.80 -29.55
CA LEU A 207 19.35 -7.44 -29.62
C LEU A 207 18.78 -7.51 -31.04
N GLY A 208 19.42 -6.86 -32.01
CA GLY A 208 18.98 -6.86 -33.42
C GLY A 208 17.65 -6.13 -33.66
N VAL A 209 17.30 -5.15 -32.80
CA VAL A 209 16.03 -4.42 -32.85
C VAL A 209 16.27 -2.96 -33.28
N SER A 210 15.34 -2.38 -34.07
CA SER A 210 15.44 -1.02 -34.58
C SER A 210 14.48 -0.03 -33.94
N ASN A 211 13.39 -0.55 -33.33
CA ASN A 211 12.32 0.29 -32.75
C ASN A 211 12.39 0.34 -31.22
N PRO A 212 12.16 1.52 -30.59
CA PRO A 212 12.15 1.65 -29.14
C PRO A 212 11.15 0.73 -28.45
N VAL A 213 9.96 0.51 -29.06
CA VAL A 213 8.92 -0.37 -28.50
C VAL A 213 9.35 -1.83 -28.52
N VAL A 214 9.96 -2.27 -29.64
CA VAL A 214 10.49 -3.64 -29.78
C VAL A 214 11.68 -3.84 -28.84
N PHE A 215 12.52 -2.80 -28.65
CA PHE A 215 13.59 -2.82 -27.65
C PHE A 215 13.06 -3.04 -26.22
N VAL A 216 12.01 -2.30 -25.81
CA VAL A 216 11.37 -2.50 -24.49
C VAL A 216 10.84 -3.94 -24.35
N ALA A 217 10.15 -4.44 -25.36
CA ALA A 217 9.61 -5.80 -25.35
C ALA A 217 10.72 -6.87 -25.30
N ALA A 218 11.80 -6.68 -26.04
CA ALA A 218 12.93 -7.62 -26.07
C ALA A 218 13.77 -7.56 -24.78
N PHE A 219 14.00 -6.34 -24.25
CA PHE A 219 14.86 -6.13 -23.07
C PHE A 219 14.20 -6.58 -21.76
N VAL A 220 12.89 -6.38 -21.61
CA VAL A 220 12.15 -6.67 -20.36
C VAL A 220 11.14 -7.79 -20.48
N GLY A 221 10.78 -8.20 -21.70
CA GLY A 221 9.59 -9.02 -21.96
C GLY A 221 9.46 -10.25 -21.07
N VAL A 222 10.43 -11.17 -21.07
CA VAL A 222 10.37 -12.41 -20.27
C VAL A 222 10.52 -12.10 -18.80
N GLN A 223 11.46 -11.24 -18.43
CA GLN A 223 11.74 -10.82 -17.05
C GLN A 223 10.53 -10.14 -16.41
N GLY A 224 9.92 -9.18 -17.12
CA GLY A 224 8.74 -8.45 -16.65
C GLY A 224 7.53 -9.35 -16.46
N LEU A 225 7.34 -10.36 -17.32
CA LEU A 225 6.25 -11.35 -17.18
C LEU A 225 6.45 -12.22 -15.93
N ILE A 226 7.67 -12.69 -15.67
CA ILE A 226 7.99 -13.48 -14.48
C ILE A 226 7.78 -12.63 -13.21
N GLU A 227 8.27 -11.40 -13.19
CA GLU A 227 8.10 -10.46 -12.09
C GLU A 227 6.61 -10.16 -11.84
N ALA A 228 5.83 -9.91 -12.90
CA ALA A 228 4.40 -9.69 -12.82
C ALA A 228 3.67 -10.92 -12.25
N GLY A 229 4.05 -12.14 -12.65
CA GLY A 229 3.49 -13.38 -12.12
C GLY A 229 3.78 -13.57 -10.64
N PHE A 230 5.03 -13.36 -10.20
CA PHE A 230 5.40 -13.41 -8.79
C PHE A 230 4.68 -12.36 -7.96
N CYS A 231 4.64 -11.12 -8.41
CA CYS A 231 3.96 -10.04 -7.72
C CYS A 231 2.44 -10.28 -7.66
N PHE A 232 1.84 -10.81 -8.72
CA PHE A 232 0.43 -11.17 -8.76
C PHE A 232 0.09 -12.22 -7.70
N VAL A 233 0.84 -13.30 -7.63
CA VAL A 233 0.56 -14.41 -6.69
C VAL A 233 0.91 -13.98 -5.26
N VAL A 234 2.17 -13.63 -5.01
CA VAL A 234 2.67 -13.35 -3.66
C VAL A 234 2.09 -12.03 -3.13
N GLY A 235 2.07 -10.98 -3.93
CA GLY A 235 1.53 -9.68 -3.56
C GLY A 235 0.04 -9.74 -3.21
N SER A 236 -0.76 -10.49 -3.98
CA SER A 236 -2.19 -10.65 -3.71
C SER A 236 -2.45 -11.44 -2.43
N ILE A 237 -1.75 -12.54 -2.22
CA ILE A 237 -1.90 -13.38 -1.01
C ILE A 237 -1.50 -12.59 0.23
N VAL A 238 -0.32 -11.98 0.21
CA VAL A 238 0.21 -11.22 1.36
C VAL A 238 -0.67 -10.01 1.67
N SER A 239 -1.04 -9.23 0.66
CA SER A 239 -1.90 -8.06 0.85
C SER A 239 -3.27 -8.43 1.41
N LYS A 240 -3.88 -9.51 0.93
CA LYS A 240 -5.17 -9.98 1.42
C LYS A 240 -5.06 -10.54 2.84
N ALA A 241 -4.05 -11.36 3.13
CA ALA A 241 -3.80 -11.90 4.46
C ALA A 241 -3.59 -10.78 5.49
N LEU A 242 -2.77 -9.79 5.12
CA LEU A 242 -2.46 -8.65 5.98
C LEU A 242 -3.70 -7.74 6.19
N SER A 243 -4.54 -7.55 5.17
CA SER A 243 -5.78 -6.78 5.32
C SER A 243 -6.77 -7.46 6.29
N VAL A 244 -6.87 -8.78 6.25
CA VAL A 244 -7.68 -9.56 7.20
C VAL A 244 -7.09 -9.47 8.61
N ALA A 245 -5.79 -9.67 8.78
CA ALA A 245 -5.10 -9.57 10.07
C ALA A 245 -5.25 -8.18 10.71
N LEU A 246 -5.23 -7.13 9.91
CA LEU A 246 -5.43 -5.75 10.35
C LEU A 246 -6.92 -5.33 10.45
N LYS A 247 -7.86 -6.28 10.30
CA LYS A 247 -9.33 -6.04 10.32
C LYS A 247 -9.77 -4.94 9.33
N ARG A 248 -9.18 -4.95 8.14
CA ARG A 248 -9.46 -3.95 7.07
C ARG A 248 -10.24 -4.54 5.89
N ALA A 249 -10.53 -5.83 5.95
CA ALA A 249 -11.29 -6.55 4.91
C ALA A 249 -12.80 -6.28 4.99
#